data_521cb2789a59f8a66a0fa2f4b68ca044
#
_entry.id   521cb2789a59f8a66a0fa2f4b68ca044
#
_cell.length_a   1.000
_cell.length_b   1.000
_cell.length_c   1.000
_cell.angle_alpha   90.00
_cell.angle_beta   90.00
_cell.angle_gamma   90.00
#
_symmetry.space_group_name_H-M   'P 1'
#
loop_
_entity.id
_entity.type
_entity.pdbx_description
1 polymer ?
#
loop_
_entity_poly.entity_id
_entity_poly.type
_entity_poly.pdbx_seq_one_letter_code
_entity_poly.pdbx_strand_id
1 'polypeptide(L)'
;MFENLTDKLERSFKILKGEGRISEINIAETLKEIRRALIDADVNYKVAKSFTDEVKQKALGQNVLKAVKPGQMMTKIVRDELAQLMGGTATDIRLEGTPAVILIAGLQGSGKTTFSGKLAAMLKSKKGRQVLLVAGDVYRPAAIDQLKVLGGQIGVEVYTEEGNMNPVQIAENGIRYARQHNCNVVIVDTAGRLTVDEAMMQEITAIKAAVKPSETLFVVDAMTGQDAVNTAREFNERLDFDGVVLTKLDGDTRGGAAISIRSVVDKPLKFISSGEKMDALQVFHPERMADRILGMGDVVSLVERAQEQIDEEEARKLKKKLVKNQFDFNDFISQIQQIKKMGNLKDLASMIPGVGKMLKNVDIPDDVFKQTEAIISSMTPAEREHPEIINARRRERIAKGSGTTMADVNRLMKQFEDTRKMMKTVAGGNLKMPKMPGGMMRR
;
A
#
# COMPACT_ATOMS: atom_id res chain seq x y z
N MET A 1 -8.70 -2.77 2.88
CA MET A 1 -7.89 -3.90 2.34
C MET A 1 -8.05 -5.10 3.26
N PHE A 2 -8.48 -6.26 2.78
CA PHE A 2 -8.64 -7.54 3.50
C PHE A 2 -9.59 -7.57 4.71
N GLU A 3 -10.36 -6.53 4.98
CA GLU A 3 -11.15 -6.42 6.22
C GLU A 3 -12.09 -7.61 6.46
N ASN A 4 -12.77 -8.06 5.40
CA ASN A 4 -13.70 -9.19 5.49
C ASN A 4 -12.96 -10.51 5.81
N LEU A 5 -11.82 -10.76 5.14
CA LEU A 5 -11.01 -11.95 5.38
C LEU A 5 -10.41 -11.94 6.79
N THR A 6 -9.86 -10.79 7.22
CA THR A 6 -9.29 -10.60 8.54
C THR A 6 -10.30 -10.91 9.65
N ASP A 7 -11.52 -10.36 9.56
CA ASP A 7 -12.56 -10.59 10.57
C ASP A 7 -12.97 -12.08 10.68
N LYS A 8 -13.04 -12.77 9.53
CA LYS A 8 -13.39 -14.20 9.49
C LYS A 8 -12.28 -15.07 10.06
N LEU A 9 -11.02 -14.79 9.71
CA LEU A 9 -9.86 -15.51 10.25
C LEU A 9 -9.75 -15.33 11.76
N GLU A 10 -9.95 -14.10 12.26
CA GLU A 10 -9.92 -13.86 13.69
C GLU A 10 -11.03 -14.60 14.45
N ARG A 11 -12.23 -14.71 13.87
CA ARG A 11 -13.31 -15.52 14.46
C ARG A 11 -12.91 -16.99 14.54
N SER A 12 -12.28 -17.50 13.49
CA SER A 12 -11.80 -18.89 13.45
C SER A 12 -10.75 -19.16 14.55
N PHE A 13 -9.84 -18.22 14.81
CA PHE A 13 -8.86 -18.35 15.91
C PHE A 13 -9.47 -18.21 17.30
N LYS A 14 -10.63 -17.57 17.46
CA LYS A 14 -11.33 -17.49 18.76
C LYS A 14 -11.83 -18.85 19.23
N ILE A 15 -12.09 -19.79 18.35
CA ILE A 15 -12.47 -21.16 18.68
C ILE A 15 -11.38 -21.84 19.50
N LEU A 16 -10.11 -21.53 19.21
CA LEU A 16 -8.94 -22.06 19.95
C LEU A 16 -8.57 -21.28 21.22
N LYS A 17 -9.22 -20.14 21.49
CA LYS A 17 -8.91 -19.25 22.64
C LYS A 17 -9.50 -19.74 23.95
N GLY A 18 -9.57 -20.90 24.29
CA GLY A 18 -10.04 -21.42 25.57
C GLY A 18 -9.53 -22.83 25.81
N GLU A 19 -8.94 -23.39 24.76
CA GLU A 19 -8.49 -24.77 24.76
C GLU A 19 -7.08 -24.86 25.37
N GLY A 20 -6.93 -25.64 26.42
CA GLY A 20 -5.63 -25.89 27.07
C GLY A 20 -4.71 -26.79 26.25
N ARG A 21 -5.22 -27.48 25.23
CA ARG A 21 -4.48 -28.38 24.32
C ARG A 21 -5.06 -28.33 22.92
N ILE A 22 -4.23 -28.40 21.91
CA ILE A 22 -4.65 -28.60 20.52
C ILE A 22 -5.01 -30.10 20.35
N SER A 23 -6.25 -30.38 19.96
CA SER A 23 -6.72 -31.71 19.57
C SER A 23 -6.94 -31.74 18.05
N GLU A 24 -6.96 -32.94 17.45
CA GLU A 24 -7.28 -33.07 16.01
C GLU A 24 -8.66 -32.52 15.67
N ILE A 25 -9.61 -32.61 16.61
CA ILE A 25 -10.99 -32.16 16.41
C ILE A 25 -11.03 -30.63 16.33
N ASN A 26 -10.43 -29.91 17.29
CA ASN A 26 -10.39 -28.44 17.32
C ASN A 26 -9.60 -27.88 16.12
N ILE A 27 -8.52 -28.56 15.69
CA ILE A 27 -7.78 -28.22 14.48
C ILE A 27 -8.68 -28.37 13.25
N ALA A 28 -9.37 -29.50 13.10
CA ALA A 28 -10.21 -29.76 11.95
C ALA A 28 -11.34 -28.73 11.81
N GLU A 29 -11.98 -28.34 12.92
CA GLU A 29 -13.02 -27.31 12.94
C GLU A 29 -12.46 -25.93 12.57
N THR A 30 -11.35 -25.52 13.18
CA THR A 30 -10.69 -24.25 12.87
C THR A 30 -10.26 -24.20 11.40
N LEU A 31 -9.68 -25.26 10.85
CA LEU A 31 -9.25 -25.34 9.45
C LEU A 31 -10.43 -25.30 8.48
N LYS A 32 -11.57 -25.88 8.85
CA LYS A 32 -12.80 -25.79 8.06
C LYS A 32 -13.27 -24.34 7.95
N GLU A 33 -13.27 -23.59 9.05
CA GLU A 33 -13.64 -22.18 9.06
C GLU A 33 -12.62 -21.31 8.33
N ILE A 34 -11.32 -21.58 8.47
CA ILE A 34 -10.26 -20.88 7.70
C ILE A 34 -10.45 -21.12 6.20
N ARG A 35 -10.68 -22.38 5.77
CA ARG A 35 -10.94 -22.70 4.35
C ARG A 35 -12.15 -21.95 3.84
N ARG A 36 -13.23 -21.91 4.61
CA ARG A 36 -14.43 -21.17 4.25
C ARG A 36 -14.17 -19.68 4.13
N ALA A 37 -13.41 -19.09 5.08
CA ALA A 37 -13.03 -17.69 5.03
C ALA A 37 -12.21 -17.34 3.77
N LEU A 38 -11.29 -18.22 3.37
CA LEU A 38 -10.50 -18.05 2.14
C LEU A 38 -11.37 -18.13 0.88
N ILE A 39 -12.30 -19.11 0.80
CA ILE A 39 -13.22 -19.24 -0.34
C ILE A 39 -14.14 -18.02 -0.42
N ASP A 40 -14.69 -17.57 0.70
CA ASP A 40 -15.54 -16.36 0.77
C ASP A 40 -14.78 -15.09 0.39
N ALA A 41 -13.45 -15.12 0.47
CA ALA A 41 -12.55 -14.06 0.03
C ALA A 41 -12.10 -14.22 -1.45
N ASP A 42 -12.77 -15.06 -2.23
CA ASP A 42 -12.44 -15.39 -3.63
C ASP A 42 -11.07 -16.07 -3.83
N VAL A 43 -10.55 -16.76 -2.83
CA VAL A 43 -9.38 -17.63 -3.03
C VAL A 43 -9.79 -18.88 -3.80
N ASN A 44 -8.97 -19.28 -4.77
CA ASN A 44 -9.20 -20.50 -5.55
C ASN A 44 -9.35 -21.71 -4.62
N TYR A 45 -10.38 -22.56 -4.85
CA TYR A 45 -10.68 -23.71 -4.00
C TYR A 45 -9.50 -24.67 -3.83
N LYS A 46 -8.78 -24.98 -4.90
CA LYS A 46 -7.61 -25.88 -4.85
C LYS A 46 -6.51 -25.29 -3.97
N VAL A 47 -6.29 -23.97 -4.09
CA VAL A 47 -5.30 -23.23 -3.28
C VAL A 47 -5.73 -23.22 -1.81
N ALA A 48 -6.98 -22.90 -1.50
CA ALA A 48 -7.50 -22.91 -0.13
C ALA A 48 -7.46 -24.30 0.52
N LYS A 49 -7.70 -25.36 -0.27
CA LYS A 49 -7.60 -26.75 0.20
C LYS A 49 -6.15 -27.12 0.51
N SER A 50 -5.23 -26.95 -0.44
CA SER A 50 -3.80 -27.25 -0.24
C SER A 50 -3.25 -26.53 0.98
N PHE A 51 -3.51 -25.21 1.08
CA PHE A 51 -3.13 -24.39 2.21
C PHE A 51 -3.60 -24.97 3.56
N THR A 52 -4.89 -25.33 3.67
CA THR A 52 -5.40 -25.86 4.93
C THR A 52 -4.87 -27.26 5.25
N ASP A 53 -4.55 -28.06 4.23
CA ASP A 53 -3.95 -29.38 4.40
C ASP A 53 -2.49 -29.26 4.89
N GLU A 54 -1.71 -28.31 4.38
CA GLU A 54 -0.34 -27.98 4.84
C GLU A 54 -0.34 -27.45 6.28
N VAL A 55 -1.23 -26.51 6.60
CA VAL A 55 -1.40 -26.00 7.97
C VAL A 55 -1.73 -27.14 8.93
N LYS A 56 -2.61 -28.10 8.52
CA LYS A 56 -2.95 -29.27 9.32
C LYS A 56 -1.72 -30.12 9.63
N GLN A 57 -0.93 -30.44 8.61
CA GLN A 57 0.28 -31.26 8.76
C GLN A 57 1.27 -30.60 9.73
N LYS A 58 1.50 -29.28 9.59
CA LYS A 58 2.41 -28.54 10.47
C LYS A 58 1.87 -28.42 11.89
N ALA A 59 0.57 -28.23 12.06
CA ALA A 59 -0.05 -28.15 13.38
C ALA A 59 0.01 -29.49 14.14
N LEU A 60 -0.15 -30.61 13.45
CA LEU A 60 -0.08 -31.93 14.05
C LEU A 60 1.36 -32.43 14.27
N GLY A 61 2.32 -32.07 13.42
CA GLY A 61 3.72 -32.51 13.47
C GLY A 61 4.59 -31.78 14.49
N GLN A 62 4.15 -30.64 15.01
CA GLN A 62 4.92 -29.89 15.99
C GLN A 62 4.51 -30.30 17.41
N ASN A 63 5.51 -30.60 18.27
CA ASN A 63 5.33 -30.80 19.72
C ASN A 63 4.98 -29.45 20.42
N VAL A 64 3.86 -28.86 20.00
CA VAL A 64 3.35 -27.53 20.36
C VAL A 64 2.96 -27.40 21.83
N LEU A 65 3.00 -28.51 22.55
CA LEU A 65 2.17 -28.77 23.71
C LEU A 65 2.71 -28.28 25.04
N LYS A 66 3.92 -27.66 25.11
CA LYS A 66 4.49 -27.41 26.46
C LYS A 66 4.76 -25.94 26.80
N ALA A 67 4.79 -24.99 25.85
CA ALA A 67 5.28 -23.64 26.18
C ALA A 67 4.42 -22.46 25.66
N VAL A 68 3.54 -22.62 24.68
CA VAL A 68 2.80 -21.52 24.04
C VAL A 68 1.29 -21.84 24.03
N LYS A 69 0.44 -20.84 24.21
CA LYS A 69 -1.01 -20.98 24.08
C LYS A 69 -1.36 -21.51 22.69
N PRO A 70 -2.18 -22.57 22.55
CA PRO A 70 -2.46 -23.24 21.28
C PRO A 70 -2.89 -22.29 20.14
N GLY A 71 -3.77 -21.31 20.44
CA GLY A 71 -4.21 -20.32 19.48
C GLY A 71 -3.10 -19.41 18.93
N GLN A 72 -2.06 -19.11 19.72
CA GLN A 72 -0.94 -18.30 19.24
C GLN A 72 -0.06 -19.08 18.25
N MET A 73 0.14 -20.36 18.52
CA MET A 73 0.90 -21.22 17.62
C MET A 73 0.16 -21.45 16.30
N MET A 74 -1.14 -21.68 16.34
CA MET A 74 -1.95 -21.80 15.12
C MET A 74 -1.89 -20.51 14.28
N THR A 75 -2.00 -19.34 14.92
CA THR A 75 -1.86 -18.06 14.24
C THR A 75 -0.49 -17.94 13.58
N LYS A 76 0.59 -18.35 14.26
CA LYS A 76 1.94 -18.34 13.69
C LYS A 76 2.05 -19.27 12.49
N ILE A 77 1.57 -20.52 12.58
CA ILE A 77 1.59 -21.48 11.48
C ILE A 77 0.82 -20.92 10.28
N VAL A 78 -0.39 -20.41 10.48
CA VAL A 78 -1.20 -19.81 9.42
C VAL A 78 -0.52 -18.60 8.79
N ARG A 79 0.12 -17.74 9.60
CA ARG A 79 0.91 -16.59 9.12
C ARG A 79 2.06 -17.03 8.21
N ASP A 80 2.84 -17.98 8.68
CA ASP A 80 4.03 -18.46 7.96
C ASP A 80 3.62 -19.16 6.65
N GLU A 81 2.52 -19.93 6.67
CA GLU A 81 1.97 -20.56 5.45
C GLU A 81 1.38 -19.55 4.47
N LEU A 82 0.68 -18.51 4.95
CA LEU A 82 0.20 -17.43 4.08
C LEU A 82 1.38 -16.70 3.42
N ALA A 83 2.42 -16.39 4.18
CA ALA A 83 3.62 -15.77 3.63
C ALA A 83 4.27 -16.67 2.56
N GLN A 84 4.42 -17.96 2.84
CA GLN A 84 4.98 -18.94 1.91
C GLN A 84 4.14 -19.08 0.63
N LEU A 85 2.82 -19.15 0.76
CA LEU A 85 1.87 -19.24 -0.36
C LEU A 85 1.98 -18.02 -1.29
N MET A 86 2.26 -16.83 -0.73
CA MET A 86 2.46 -15.60 -1.48
C MET A 86 3.90 -15.40 -2.00
N GLY A 87 4.82 -16.36 -1.77
CA GLY A 87 6.18 -16.36 -2.32
C GLY A 87 7.31 -16.28 -1.30
N GLY A 88 7.01 -16.28 0.02
CA GLY A 88 7.97 -16.32 1.12
C GLY A 88 8.71 -14.99 1.32
N THR A 89 9.49 -14.56 0.34
CA THR A 89 10.31 -13.35 0.40
C THR A 89 9.96 -12.35 -0.71
N ALA A 90 10.24 -11.08 -0.47
CA ALA A 90 10.08 -10.05 -1.50
C ALA A 90 11.06 -10.28 -2.65
N THR A 91 10.60 -10.01 -3.87
CA THR A 91 11.41 -10.13 -5.09
C THR A 91 11.56 -8.75 -5.71
N ASP A 92 12.78 -8.25 -5.85
CA ASP A 92 13.05 -6.94 -6.46
C ASP A 92 12.91 -7.01 -7.99
N ILE A 93 12.79 -5.83 -8.60
CA ILE A 93 12.77 -5.68 -10.06
C ILE A 93 14.18 -5.84 -10.63
N ARG A 94 14.29 -6.55 -11.75
CA ARG A 94 15.55 -6.70 -12.47
C ARG A 94 15.78 -5.50 -13.39
N LEU A 95 16.92 -4.85 -13.22
CA LEU A 95 17.33 -3.67 -14.00
C LEU A 95 18.65 -3.96 -14.70
N GLU A 96 18.64 -4.93 -15.60
CA GLU A 96 19.80 -5.38 -16.35
C GLU A 96 19.84 -4.74 -17.74
N GLY A 97 21.04 -4.43 -18.22
CA GLY A 97 21.23 -3.77 -19.52
C GLY A 97 21.34 -2.24 -19.44
N THR A 98 21.70 -1.62 -20.55
CA THR A 98 21.83 -0.16 -20.70
C THR A 98 21.23 0.28 -22.03
N PRO A 99 19.99 0.80 -22.02
CA PRO A 99 19.07 0.89 -20.88
C PRO A 99 18.49 -0.45 -20.46
N ALA A 100 18.12 -0.61 -19.18
CA ALA A 100 17.27 -1.69 -18.72
C ALA A 100 15.86 -1.47 -19.27
N VAL A 101 15.26 -2.47 -19.91
CA VAL A 101 13.93 -2.36 -20.53
C VAL A 101 12.91 -3.11 -19.68
N ILE A 102 11.84 -2.43 -19.32
CA ILE A 102 10.70 -2.99 -18.57
C ILE A 102 9.48 -2.94 -19.46
N LEU A 103 8.89 -4.09 -19.74
CA LEU A 103 7.67 -4.20 -20.53
C LEU A 103 6.46 -4.34 -19.60
N ILE A 104 5.45 -3.49 -19.80
CA ILE A 104 4.21 -3.51 -19.01
C ILE A 104 3.09 -4.14 -19.85
N ALA A 105 2.50 -5.22 -19.35
CA ALA A 105 1.43 -5.96 -20.00
C ALA A 105 0.19 -6.08 -19.11
N GLY A 106 -0.99 -6.29 -19.68
CA GLY A 106 -2.25 -6.51 -18.95
C GLY A 106 -3.47 -5.99 -19.71
N LEU A 107 -4.66 -6.27 -19.17
CA LEU A 107 -5.94 -5.87 -19.78
C LEU A 107 -6.19 -4.36 -19.70
N GLN A 108 -7.14 -3.88 -20.50
CA GLN A 108 -7.64 -2.51 -20.41
C GLN A 108 -8.22 -2.24 -19.01
N GLY A 109 -7.94 -1.08 -18.45
CA GLY A 109 -8.43 -0.69 -17.13
C GLY A 109 -7.70 -1.33 -15.95
N SER A 110 -6.72 -2.22 -16.19
CA SER A 110 -5.91 -2.80 -15.11
C SER A 110 -4.94 -1.84 -14.43
N GLY A 111 -4.81 -0.61 -14.93
CA GLY A 111 -3.96 0.42 -14.32
C GLY A 111 -2.52 0.46 -14.84
N LYS A 112 -2.21 -0.11 -16.01
CA LYS A 112 -0.86 -0.13 -16.61
C LYS A 112 -0.20 1.25 -16.67
N THR A 113 -0.86 2.19 -17.32
CA THR A 113 -0.34 3.55 -17.53
C THR A 113 -0.06 4.27 -16.22
N THR A 114 -0.98 4.18 -15.26
CA THR A 114 -0.77 4.74 -13.91
C THR A 114 0.37 4.04 -13.18
N PHE A 115 0.48 2.71 -13.30
CA PHE A 115 1.58 1.95 -12.72
C PHE A 115 2.92 2.32 -13.39
N SER A 116 2.97 2.48 -14.71
CA SER A 116 4.17 2.92 -15.45
C SER A 116 4.70 4.25 -14.91
N GLY A 117 3.82 5.22 -14.67
CA GLY A 117 4.16 6.50 -14.03
C GLY A 117 4.68 6.33 -12.60
N LYS A 118 3.99 5.55 -11.76
CA LYS A 118 4.40 5.29 -10.37
C LYS A 118 5.75 4.56 -10.30
N LEU A 119 5.97 3.59 -11.17
CA LEU A 119 7.23 2.86 -11.25
C LEU A 119 8.37 3.81 -11.66
N ALA A 120 8.14 4.67 -12.66
CA ALA A 120 9.10 5.68 -13.07
C ALA A 120 9.46 6.65 -11.94
N ALA A 121 8.46 7.13 -11.19
CA ALA A 121 8.65 7.98 -10.02
C ALA A 121 9.51 7.30 -8.94
N MET A 122 9.19 6.03 -8.64
CA MET A 122 9.93 5.24 -7.64
C MET A 122 11.38 4.99 -8.09
N LEU A 123 11.61 4.60 -9.34
CA LEU A 123 12.96 4.34 -9.88
C LEU A 123 13.81 5.62 -9.89
N LYS A 124 13.22 6.76 -10.23
CA LYS A 124 13.89 8.06 -10.21
C LYS A 124 14.24 8.48 -8.78
N SER A 125 13.26 8.45 -7.87
CA SER A 125 13.44 9.01 -6.51
C SER A 125 14.23 8.08 -5.59
N LYS A 126 13.93 6.74 -5.60
CA LYS A 126 14.53 5.79 -4.66
C LYS A 126 15.77 5.10 -5.21
N LYS A 127 15.88 4.91 -6.53
CA LYS A 127 17.02 4.21 -7.15
C LYS A 127 17.91 5.14 -8.01
N GLY A 128 17.63 6.45 -8.06
CA GLY A 128 18.43 7.45 -8.78
C GLY A 128 18.54 7.20 -10.29
N ARG A 129 17.51 6.56 -10.90
CA ARG A 129 17.55 6.16 -12.30
C ARG A 129 17.07 7.30 -13.22
N GLN A 130 17.69 7.39 -14.39
CA GLN A 130 17.21 8.22 -15.51
C GLN A 130 16.24 7.37 -16.33
N VAL A 131 14.94 7.67 -16.21
CA VAL A 131 13.86 6.85 -16.76
C VAL A 131 13.27 7.53 -17.97
N LEU A 132 12.99 6.75 -19.04
CA LEU A 132 12.17 7.12 -20.19
C LEU A 132 10.89 6.29 -20.16
N LEU A 133 9.74 6.95 -20.30
CA LEU A 133 8.46 6.29 -20.56
C LEU A 133 8.23 6.21 -22.07
N VAL A 134 7.81 5.07 -22.59
CA VAL A 134 7.47 4.88 -24.01
C VAL A 134 5.99 4.58 -24.15
N ALA A 135 5.27 5.41 -24.91
CA ALA A 135 3.83 5.27 -25.15
C ALA A 135 3.56 4.27 -26.26
N GLY A 136 3.37 3.01 -25.92
CA GLY A 136 3.06 1.92 -26.86
C GLY A 136 1.56 1.67 -27.07
N ASP A 137 0.66 2.36 -26.38
CA ASP A 137 -0.81 2.27 -26.61
C ASP A 137 -1.21 3.22 -27.77
N VAL A 138 -0.95 2.77 -28.97
CA VAL A 138 -1.21 3.56 -30.19
C VAL A 138 -2.68 3.66 -30.56
N TYR A 139 -3.55 2.82 -29.99
CA TYR A 139 -4.97 2.76 -30.31
C TYR A 139 -5.81 3.78 -29.55
N ARG A 140 -5.26 4.35 -28.47
CA ARG A 140 -5.97 5.26 -27.58
C ARG A 140 -5.18 6.56 -27.38
N PRO A 141 -5.45 7.62 -28.16
CA PRO A 141 -4.78 8.91 -27.98
C PRO A 141 -4.84 9.44 -26.55
N ALA A 142 -5.97 9.26 -25.87
CA ALA A 142 -6.12 9.67 -24.48
C ALA A 142 -5.16 8.95 -23.51
N ALA A 143 -4.73 7.71 -23.80
CA ALA A 143 -3.74 7.00 -22.99
C ALA A 143 -2.33 7.60 -23.16
N ILE A 144 -2.00 8.01 -24.39
CA ILE A 144 -0.74 8.72 -24.70
C ILE A 144 -0.70 10.05 -23.93
N ASP A 145 -1.78 10.83 -24.01
CA ASP A 145 -1.89 12.11 -23.31
C ASP A 145 -1.83 11.94 -21.79
N GLN A 146 -2.50 10.90 -21.27
CA GLN A 146 -2.40 10.54 -19.86
C GLN A 146 -0.96 10.26 -19.44
N LEU A 147 -0.21 9.46 -20.23
CA LEU A 147 1.18 9.16 -19.94
C LEU A 147 2.06 10.42 -19.99
N LYS A 148 1.82 11.34 -20.95
CA LYS A 148 2.51 12.65 -21.03
C LYS A 148 2.24 13.48 -19.78
N VAL A 149 0.99 13.56 -19.31
CA VAL A 149 0.63 14.29 -18.08
C VAL A 149 1.34 13.70 -16.87
N LEU A 150 1.32 12.37 -16.73
CA LEU A 150 2.00 11.67 -15.62
C LEU A 150 3.51 11.92 -15.68
N GLY A 151 4.12 11.80 -16.86
CA GLY A 151 5.55 12.10 -17.05
C GLY A 151 5.91 13.53 -16.64
N GLY A 152 5.09 14.51 -17.03
CA GLY A 152 5.26 15.91 -16.62
C GLY A 152 5.16 16.12 -15.10
N GLN A 153 4.22 15.47 -14.42
CA GLN A 153 4.06 15.56 -12.97
C GLN A 153 5.26 15.04 -12.19
N ILE A 154 5.91 13.98 -12.68
CA ILE A 154 7.06 13.36 -12.02
C ILE A 154 8.41 13.83 -12.59
N GLY A 155 8.39 14.69 -13.62
CA GLY A 155 9.58 15.17 -14.31
C GLY A 155 10.34 14.06 -15.02
N VAL A 156 9.63 13.13 -15.66
CA VAL A 156 10.18 12.01 -16.47
C VAL A 156 9.75 12.21 -17.92
N GLU A 157 10.69 12.03 -18.83
CA GLU A 157 10.45 12.20 -20.25
C GLU A 157 9.58 11.07 -20.81
N VAL A 158 8.70 11.42 -21.77
CA VAL A 158 7.80 10.47 -22.45
C VAL A 158 8.08 10.49 -23.95
N TYR A 159 8.49 9.35 -24.49
CA TYR A 159 8.70 9.15 -25.91
C TYR A 159 7.38 8.76 -26.59
N THR A 160 7.05 9.48 -27.65
CA THR A 160 5.86 9.24 -28.48
C THR A 160 6.19 9.47 -29.94
N GLU A 161 5.52 8.78 -30.86
CA GLU A 161 5.60 9.02 -32.32
C GLU A 161 4.21 9.28 -32.88
N GLU A 162 3.95 10.52 -33.28
CA GLU A 162 2.66 10.88 -33.85
C GLU A 162 2.50 10.21 -35.25
N GLY A 163 1.31 9.62 -35.44
CA GLY A 163 0.97 8.93 -36.72
C GLY A 163 1.58 7.54 -36.89
N ASN A 164 2.50 7.12 -36.05
CA ASN A 164 3.02 5.75 -36.08
C ASN A 164 2.07 4.80 -35.33
N MET A 165 1.52 3.82 -36.03
CA MET A 165 0.59 2.81 -35.51
C MET A 165 1.28 1.46 -35.22
N ASN A 166 2.63 1.41 -35.31
CA ASN A 166 3.39 0.19 -35.05
C ASN A 166 4.05 0.24 -33.66
N PRO A 167 3.47 -0.42 -32.65
CA PRO A 167 3.98 -0.35 -31.27
C PRO A 167 5.34 -1.02 -31.10
N VAL A 168 5.68 -2.01 -31.93
CA VAL A 168 7.01 -2.65 -31.93
C VAL A 168 8.07 -1.63 -32.33
N GLN A 169 7.83 -0.92 -33.43
CA GLN A 169 8.77 0.09 -33.95
C GLN A 169 8.93 1.26 -32.97
N ILE A 170 7.83 1.72 -32.36
CA ILE A 170 7.85 2.77 -31.31
C ILE A 170 8.71 2.35 -30.12
N ALA A 171 8.57 1.10 -29.69
CA ALA A 171 9.35 0.58 -28.57
C ALA A 171 10.85 0.51 -28.89
N GLU A 172 11.22 0.00 -30.08
CA GLU A 172 12.62 -0.03 -30.53
C GLU A 172 13.23 1.38 -30.67
N ASN A 173 12.47 2.30 -31.27
CA ASN A 173 12.90 3.69 -31.43
C ASN A 173 13.04 4.40 -30.07
N GLY A 174 12.12 4.16 -29.15
CA GLY A 174 12.21 4.65 -27.78
C GLY A 174 13.46 4.18 -27.05
N ILE A 175 13.85 2.91 -27.23
CA ILE A 175 15.10 2.38 -26.66
C ILE A 175 16.32 3.06 -27.31
N ARG A 176 16.28 3.30 -28.62
CA ARG A 176 17.34 4.02 -29.33
C ARG A 176 17.46 5.46 -28.83
N TYR A 177 16.31 6.13 -28.67
CA TYR A 177 16.23 7.47 -28.09
C TYR A 177 16.82 7.51 -26.67
N ALA A 178 16.46 6.54 -25.82
CA ALA A 178 16.98 6.44 -24.44
C ALA A 178 18.51 6.38 -24.40
N ARG A 179 19.13 5.60 -25.31
CA ARG A 179 20.60 5.53 -25.42
C ARG A 179 21.24 6.87 -25.79
N GLN A 180 20.61 7.64 -26.67
CA GLN A 180 21.09 8.96 -27.09
C GLN A 180 20.96 10.03 -26.00
N HIS A 181 19.96 9.89 -25.11
CA HIS A 181 19.65 10.85 -24.06
C HIS A 181 20.09 10.38 -22.64
N ASN A 182 20.98 9.38 -22.58
CA ASN A 182 21.51 8.86 -21.32
C ASN A 182 20.46 8.33 -20.32
N CYS A 183 19.28 7.95 -20.82
CA CYS A 183 18.31 7.24 -19.99
C CYS A 183 18.78 5.80 -19.78
N ASN A 184 18.86 5.37 -18.52
CA ASN A 184 19.35 4.03 -18.18
C ASN A 184 18.24 3.02 -17.87
N VAL A 185 16.98 3.47 -17.86
CA VAL A 185 15.79 2.62 -17.75
C VAL A 185 14.75 3.10 -18.77
N VAL A 186 14.13 2.15 -19.47
CA VAL A 186 12.99 2.37 -20.37
C VAL A 186 11.81 1.57 -19.87
N ILE A 187 10.66 2.21 -19.70
CA ILE A 187 9.39 1.55 -19.37
C ILE A 187 8.49 1.66 -20.59
N VAL A 188 8.14 0.52 -21.18
CA VAL A 188 7.24 0.44 -22.33
C VAL A 188 5.82 0.17 -21.84
N ASP A 189 4.96 1.20 -21.90
CA ASP A 189 3.53 1.08 -21.59
C ASP A 189 2.79 0.59 -22.83
N THR A 190 2.13 -0.58 -22.76
CA THR A 190 1.48 -1.21 -23.90
C THR A 190 -0.03 -1.03 -23.90
N ALA A 191 -0.64 -1.20 -25.06
CA ALA A 191 -2.08 -1.26 -25.19
C ALA A 191 -2.66 -2.40 -24.33
N GLY A 192 -3.91 -2.25 -23.93
CA GLY A 192 -4.70 -3.31 -23.33
C GLY A 192 -6.06 -3.39 -24.01
N ARG A 193 -6.58 -4.59 -24.16
CA ARG A 193 -7.95 -4.85 -24.61
C ARG A 193 -8.83 -5.30 -23.45
N LEU A 194 -10.14 -5.32 -23.65
CA LEU A 194 -11.11 -5.72 -22.62
C LEU A 194 -11.00 -7.21 -22.27
N THR A 195 -10.61 -8.03 -23.23
CA THR A 195 -10.44 -9.46 -23.07
C THR A 195 -9.11 -9.90 -23.66
N VAL A 196 -8.63 -11.06 -23.25
CA VAL A 196 -7.48 -11.70 -23.90
C VAL A 196 -7.90 -12.18 -25.28
N ASP A 197 -7.29 -11.63 -26.32
CA ASP A 197 -7.50 -12.06 -27.70
C ASP A 197 -6.18 -12.35 -28.40
N GLU A 198 -6.23 -13.07 -29.51
CA GLU A 198 -5.06 -13.52 -30.24
C GLU A 198 -4.23 -12.34 -30.79
N ALA A 199 -4.89 -11.30 -31.32
CA ALA A 199 -4.21 -10.14 -31.88
C ALA A 199 -3.41 -9.37 -30.82
N MET A 200 -3.98 -9.18 -29.63
CA MET A 200 -3.28 -8.54 -28.51
C MET A 200 -2.07 -9.36 -28.07
N MET A 201 -2.24 -10.69 -27.94
CA MET A 201 -1.15 -11.56 -27.48
C MET A 201 0.00 -11.61 -28.49
N GLN A 202 -0.32 -11.63 -29.81
CA GLN A 202 0.69 -11.54 -30.87
C GLN A 202 1.43 -10.21 -30.82
N GLU A 203 0.74 -9.09 -30.64
CA GLU A 203 1.35 -7.77 -30.55
C GLU A 203 2.31 -7.68 -29.37
N ILE A 204 1.87 -8.03 -28.16
CA ILE A 204 2.72 -7.97 -26.95
C ILE A 204 3.92 -8.91 -27.08
N THR A 205 3.71 -10.10 -27.62
CA THR A 205 4.79 -11.07 -27.87
C THR A 205 5.81 -10.54 -28.87
N ALA A 206 5.34 -9.88 -29.95
CA ALA A 206 6.21 -9.23 -30.92
C ALA A 206 7.03 -8.09 -30.30
N ILE A 207 6.40 -7.25 -29.48
CA ILE A 207 7.12 -6.21 -28.73
C ILE A 207 8.18 -6.86 -27.84
N LYS A 208 7.82 -7.87 -27.02
CA LYS A 208 8.75 -8.57 -26.13
C LYS A 208 9.94 -9.14 -26.88
N ALA A 209 9.70 -9.79 -28.04
CA ALA A 209 10.75 -10.36 -28.87
C ALA A 209 11.72 -9.32 -29.43
N ALA A 210 11.19 -8.15 -29.85
CA ALA A 210 11.98 -7.06 -30.41
C ALA A 210 12.83 -6.35 -29.35
N VAL A 211 12.22 -5.99 -28.20
CA VAL A 211 12.91 -5.17 -27.19
C VAL A 211 13.70 -5.98 -26.17
N LYS A 212 13.48 -7.29 -26.07
CA LYS A 212 14.15 -8.22 -25.15
C LYS A 212 14.25 -7.62 -23.72
N PRO A 213 13.10 -7.40 -23.06
CA PRO A 213 13.07 -6.70 -21.77
C PRO A 213 13.83 -7.48 -20.71
N SER A 214 14.49 -6.78 -19.81
CA SER A 214 15.07 -7.37 -18.58
C SER A 214 13.98 -7.80 -17.60
N GLU A 215 12.80 -7.18 -17.71
CA GLU A 215 11.65 -7.45 -16.87
C GLU A 215 10.35 -7.26 -17.67
N THR A 216 9.47 -8.26 -17.63
CA THR A 216 8.10 -8.17 -18.14
C THR A 216 7.13 -8.23 -16.97
N LEU A 217 6.37 -7.17 -16.72
CA LEU A 217 5.44 -7.08 -15.60
C LEU A 217 4.00 -7.18 -16.07
N PHE A 218 3.28 -8.14 -15.52
CA PHE A 218 1.85 -8.30 -15.75
C PHE A 218 1.06 -7.51 -14.70
N VAL A 219 0.29 -6.52 -15.16
CA VAL A 219 -0.51 -5.62 -14.32
C VAL A 219 -1.96 -6.08 -14.33
N VAL A 220 -2.48 -6.35 -13.14
CA VAL A 220 -3.84 -6.87 -12.97
C VAL A 220 -4.58 -6.14 -11.86
N ASP A 221 -5.88 -5.93 -12.08
CA ASP A 221 -6.81 -5.33 -11.12
C ASP A 221 -7.20 -6.36 -10.05
N ALA A 222 -6.83 -6.11 -8.81
CA ALA A 222 -7.12 -7.01 -7.69
C ALA A 222 -8.63 -7.14 -7.41
N MET A 223 -9.44 -6.14 -7.79
CA MET A 223 -10.89 -6.15 -7.57
C MET A 223 -11.63 -7.17 -8.43
N THR A 224 -11.01 -7.68 -9.51
CA THR A 224 -11.63 -8.66 -10.41
C THR A 224 -11.62 -10.09 -9.84
N GLY A 225 -11.03 -10.32 -8.67
CA GLY A 225 -11.09 -11.59 -7.95
C GLY A 225 -10.51 -12.77 -8.76
N GLN A 226 -11.32 -13.84 -8.99
CA GLN A 226 -10.88 -15.02 -9.74
C GLN A 226 -10.59 -14.74 -11.23
N ASP A 227 -11.19 -13.71 -11.83
CA ASP A 227 -10.90 -13.32 -13.21
C ASP A 227 -9.47 -12.81 -13.33
N ALA A 228 -8.95 -12.13 -12.29
CA ALA A 228 -7.53 -11.76 -12.22
C ALA A 228 -6.62 -13.00 -12.31
N VAL A 229 -6.97 -14.06 -11.60
CA VAL A 229 -6.19 -15.31 -11.58
C VAL A 229 -6.23 -16.03 -12.94
N ASN A 230 -7.41 -16.10 -13.56
CA ASN A 230 -7.60 -16.71 -14.89
C ASN A 230 -6.82 -15.94 -15.95
N THR A 231 -6.95 -14.62 -15.97
CA THR A 231 -6.22 -13.74 -16.88
C THR A 231 -4.70 -13.87 -16.68
N ALA A 232 -4.22 -13.93 -15.44
CA ALA A 232 -2.80 -14.12 -15.15
C ALA A 232 -2.28 -15.43 -15.74
N ARG A 233 -3.06 -16.52 -15.68
CA ARG A 233 -2.71 -17.81 -16.26
C ARG A 233 -2.58 -17.72 -17.79
N GLU A 234 -3.59 -17.17 -18.47
CA GLU A 234 -3.57 -17.01 -19.93
C GLU A 234 -2.40 -16.16 -20.42
N PHE A 235 -2.12 -15.05 -19.74
CA PHE A 235 -0.95 -14.23 -20.06
C PHE A 235 0.37 -14.97 -19.81
N ASN A 236 0.46 -15.74 -18.70
CA ASN A 236 1.68 -16.47 -18.39
C ASN A 236 2.00 -17.55 -19.40
N GLU A 237 1.00 -18.29 -19.85
CA GLU A 237 1.15 -19.36 -20.85
C GLU A 237 1.68 -18.84 -22.18
N ARG A 238 1.34 -17.61 -22.57
CA ARG A 238 1.69 -17.03 -23.87
C ARG A 238 2.88 -16.05 -23.81
N LEU A 239 2.96 -15.26 -22.76
CA LEU A 239 3.95 -14.19 -22.65
C LEU A 239 5.11 -14.57 -21.70
N ASP A 240 4.93 -15.54 -20.80
CA ASP A 240 5.90 -15.92 -19.78
C ASP A 240 6.50 -14.68 -19.10
N PHE A 241 5.65 -13.91 -18.42
CA PHE A 241 6.06 -12.69 -17.71
C PHE A 241 6.91 -13.01 -16.46
N ASP A 242 7.67 -12.03 -15.99
CA ASP A 242 8.62 -12.20 -14.87
C ASP A 242 8.05 -11.88 -13.50
N GLY A 243 6.97 -11.11 -13.43
CA GLY A 243 6.35 -10.74 -12.18
C GLY A 243 4.96 -10.13 -12.36
N VAL A 244 4.21 -10.11 -11.26
CA VAL A 244 2.84 -9.59 -11.21
C VAL A 244 2.78 -8.31 -10.39
N VAL A 245 1.97 -7.39 -10.86
CA VAL A 245 1.62 -6.13 -10.18
C VAL A 245 0.14 -6.12 -9.88
N LEU A 246 -0.21 -5.98 -8.61
CA LEU A 246 -1.59 -5.83 -8.16
C LEU A 246 -1.95 -4.36 -8.07
N THR A 247 -2.99 -3.95 -8.78
CA THR A 247 -3.54 -2.59 -8.71
C THR A 247 -4.87 -2.57 -7.97
N LYS A 248 -5.31 -1.38 -7.57
CA LYS A 248 -6.60 -1.11 -6.94
C LYS A 248 -6.88 -1.95 -5.68
N LEU A 249 -5.84 -2.37 -4.99
CA LEU A 249 -5.96 -3.21 -3.81
C LEU A 249 -6.63 -2.46 -2.62
N ASP A 250 -6.66 -1.14 -2.66
CA ASP A 250 -7.40 -0.27 -1.75
C ASP A 250 -8.91 -0.47 -1.84
N GLY A 251 -9.44 -0.79 -3.01
CA GLY A 251 -10.85 -1.15 -3.24
C GLY A 251 -11.17 -2.63 -3.00
N ASP A 252 -10.15 -3.49 -2.90
CA ASP A 252 -10.34 -4.93 -2.66
C ASP A 252 -10.44 -5.24 -1.16
N THR A 253 -11.64 -5.57 -0.71
CA THR A 253 -11.90 -6.00 0.67
C THR A 253 -11.72 -7.51 0.87
N ARG A 254 -11.62 -8.29 -0.20
CA ARG A 254 -11.55 -9.76 -0.19
C ARG A 254 -10.10 -10.27 -0.21
N GLY A 255 -9.28 -9.79 -1.13
CA GLY A 255 -7.85 -10.11 -1.21
C GLY A 255 -7.49 -11.47 -1.80
N GLY A 256 -8.46 -12.20 -2.32
CA GLY A 256 -8.25 -13.55 -2.83
C GLY A 256 -7.33 -13.62 -4.05
N ALA A 257 -7.33 -12.59 -4.89
CA ALA A 257 -6.44 -12.49 -6.04
C ALA A 257 -4.96 -12.51 -5.60
N ALA A 258 -4.60 -11.72 -4.58
CA ALA A 258 -3.23 -11.65 -4.06
C ALA A 258 -2.73 -13.02 -3.55
N ILE A 259 -3.61 -13.80 -2.92
CA ILE A 259 -3.30 -15.13 -2.39
C ILE A 259 -3.18 -16.15 -3.52
N SER A 260 -4.07 -16.08 -4.52
CA SER A 260 -4.23 -17.14 -5.54
C SER A 260 -3.28 -17.02 -6.72
N ILE A 261 -2.94 -15.79 -7.17
CA ILE A 261 -2.19 -15.59 -8.41
C ILE A 261 -0.83 -16.28 -8.35
N ARG A 262 -0.06 -16.07 -7.28
CA ARG A 262 1.27 -16.67 -7.12
C ARG A 262 1.23 -18.20 -7.24
N SER A 263 0.26 -18.81 -6.58
CA SER A 263 0.09 -20.26 -6.56
C SER A 263 -0.33 -20.84 -7.92
N VAL A 264 -1.02 -20.05 -8.74
CA VAL A 264 -1.54 -20.51 -10.04
C VAL A 264 -0.52 -20.32 -11.16
N VAL A 265 0.22 -19.20 -11.18
CA VAL A 265 1.14 -18.88 -12.29
C VAL A 265 2.61 -19.12 -11.95
N ASP A 266 2.95 -19.42 -10.70
CA ASP A 266 4.31 -19.59 -10.19
C ASP A 266 5.25 -18.41 -10.51
N LYS A 267 4.70 -17.19 -10.53
CA LYS A 267 5.44 -15.93 -10.74
C LYS A 267 5.34 -15.04 -9.51
N PRO A 268 6.41 -14.34 -9.14
CA PRO A 268 6.38 -13.50 -7.93
C PRO A 268 5.44 -12.31 -8.08
N LEU A 269 4.74 -11.99 -6.99
CA LEU A 269 4.13 -10.68 -6.83
C LEU A 269 5.23 -9.69 -6.50
N LYS A 270 5.42 -8.63 -7.33
CA LYS A 270 6.51 -7.67 -7.14
C LYS A 270 6.06 -6.35 -6.55
N PHE A 271 4.87 -5.86 -6.97
CA PHE A 271 4.39 -4.56 -6.56
C PHE A 271 2.90 -4.57 -6.23
N ILE A 272 2.55 -3.66 -5.32
CA ILE A 272 1.18 -3.24 -5.05
C ILE A 272 1.06 -1.76 -5.41
N SER A 273 0.10 -1.45 -6.29
CA SER A 273 -0.27 -0.08 -6.63
C SER A 273 -1.67 0.22 -6.10
N SER A 274 -1.77 1.06 -5.08
CA SER A 274 -3.03 1.45 -4.45
C SER A 274 -3.29 2.93 -4.63
N GLY A 275 -4.58 3.32 -4.78
CA GLY A 275 -4.97 4.72 -4.97
C GLY A 275 -4.36 5.37 -6.23
N GLU A 276 -4.55 6.67 -6.38
CA GLU A 276 -4.13 7.41 -7.58
C GLU A 276 -2.82 8.20 -7.43
N LYS A 277 -2.35 8.41 -6.21
CA LYS A 277 -1.13 9.18 -5.95
C LYS A 277 0.12 8.50 -6.50
N MET A 278 1.06 9.27 -7.05
CA MET A 278 2.28 8.74 -7.67
C MET A 278 3.23 8.04 -6.68
N ASP A 279 3.17 8.38 -5.41
CA ASP A 279 3.93 7.76 -4.32
C ASP A 279 3.27 6.48 -3.75
N ALA A 280 2.05 6.17 -4.19
CA ALA A 280 1.30 5.01 -3.72
C ALA A 280 1.68 3.71 -4.46
N LEU A 281 2.98 3.42 -4.55
CA LEU A 281 3.55 2.18 -5.05
C LEU A 281 4.40 1.54 -3.96
N GLN A 282 4.17 0.27 -3.68
CA GLN A 282 4.89 -0.50 -2.67
C GLN A 282 5.46 -1.78 -3.29
N VAL A 283 6.65 -2.18 -2.85
CA VAL A 283 7.17 -3.52 -3.11
C VAL A 283 6.29 -4.52 -2.35
N PHE A 284 5.99 -5.64 -2.98
CA PHE A 284 5.21 -6.69 -2.34
C PHE A 284 6.07 -7.48 -1.35
N HIS A 285 5.70 -7.45 -0.09
CA HIS A 285 6.34 -8.19 0.99
C HIS A 285 5.37 -9.28 1.50
N PRO A 286 5.57 -10.55 1.17
CA PRO A 286 4.67 -11.66 1.55
C PRO A 286 4.39 -11.71 3.06
N GLU A 287 5.42 -11.58 3.89
CA GLU A 287 5.27 -11.62 5.35
C GLU A 287 4.42 -10.47 5.89
N ARG A 288 4.67 -9.24 5.44
CA ARG A 288 3.89 -8.06 5.85
C ARG A 288 2.43 -8.19 5.39
N MET A 289 2.22 -8.79 4.21
CA MET A 289 0.88 -9.04 3.69
C MET A 289 0.15 -10.08 4.53
N ALA A 290 0.82 -11.16 4.94
CA ALA A 290 0.26 -12.15 5.86
C ALA A 290 -0.11 -11.51 7.21
N ASP A 291 0.74 -10.62 7.75
CA ASP A 291 0.45 -9.87 8.97
C ASP A 291 -0.79 -8.98 8.83
N ARG A 292 -0.94 -8.28 7.70
CA ARG A 292 -2.14 -7.47 7.38
C ARG A 292 -3.41 -8.32 7.30
N ILE A 293 -3.35 -9.45 6.59
CA ILE A 293 -4.47 -10.40 6.45
C ILE A 293 -4.92 -10.93 7.81
N LEU A 294 -3.99 -11.17 8.74
CA LEU A 294 -4.27 -11.65 10.09
C LEU A 294 -4.63 -10.53 11.10
N GLY A 295 -4.73 -9.28 10.65
CA GLY A 295 -5.03 -8.16 11.53
C GLY A 295 -3.93 -7.81 12.53
N MET A 296 -2.70 -8.29 12.29
CA MET A 296 -1.53 -8.02 13.14
C MET A 296 -0.90 -6.65 12.87
N GLY A 297 -1.40 -5.93 11.83
CA GLY A 297 -0.85 -4.64 11.40
C GLY A 297 0.39 -4.79 10.53
N ASP A 298 1.00 -3.65 10.20
CA ASP A 298 2.23 -3.57 9.41
C ASP A 298 3.09 -2.41 9.92
N VAL A 299 3.64 -2.59 11.11
CA VAL A 299 4.44 -1.57 11.79
C VAL A 299 5.70 -1.22 10.99
N VAL A 300 6.27 -2.19 10.26
CA VAL A 300 7.49 -1.98 9.46
C VAL A 300 7.22 -0.98 8.32
N SER A 301 6.15 -1.21 7.54
CA SER A 301 5.76 -0.26 6.49
C SER A 301 5.39 1.12 7.04
N LEU A 302 4.79 1.18 8.23
CA LEU A 302 4.49 2.46 8.88
C LEU A 302 5.77 3.22 9.23
N VAL A 303 6.77 2.53 9.80
CA VAL A 303 8.06 3.13 10.15
C VAL A 303 8.83 3.55 8.90
N GLU A 304 8.86 2.73 7.84
CA GLU A 304 9.49 3.07 6.57
C GLU A 304 8.87 4.33 5.95
N ARG A 305 7.54 4.43 5.90
CA ARG A 305 6.85 5.63 5.42
C ARG A 305 7.15 6.86 6.28
N ALA A 306 7.19 6.69 7.59
CA ALA A 306 7.56 7.77 8.49
C ALA A 306 8.99 8.25 8.23
N GLN A 307 9.94 7.34 8.04
CA GLN A 307 11.34 7.68 7.75
C GLN A 307 11.51 8.38 6.39
N GLU A 308 10.75 7.97 5.37
CA GLU A 308 10.80 8.61 4.04
C GLU A 308 10.26 10.05 4.04
N GLN A 309 9.34 10.39 4.96
CA GLN A 309 8.65 11.69 5.00
C GLN A 309 9.18 12.64 6.08
N ILE A 310 9.99 12.13 7.02
CA ILE A 310 10.56 12.94 8.09
C ILE A 310 11.91 13.49 7.64
N ASP A 311 11.96 14.80 7.48
CA ASP A 311 13.24 15.51 7.37
C ASP A 311 13.93 15.50 8.74
N GLU A 312 15.11 14.88 8.82
CA GLU A 312 15.88 14.78 10.06
C GLU A 312 16.21 16.13 10.66
N GLU A 313 16.45 17.16 9.85
CA GLU A 313 16.69 18.52 10.31
C GLU A 313 15.44 19.15 10.93
N GLU A 314 14.26 18.95 10.29
CA GLU A 314 12.99 19.43 10.83
C GLU A 314 12.65 18.72 12.15
N ALA A 315 12.84 17.38 12.21
CA ALA A 315 12.67 16.62 13.44
C ALA A 315 13.59 17.09 14.57
N ARG A 316 14.84 17.43 14.25
CA ARG A 316 15.81 17.99 15.22
C ARG A 316 15.40 19.39 15.71
N LYS A 317 14.93 20.25 14.81
CA LYS A 317 14.42 21.58 15.13
C LYS A 317 13.19 21.50 16.02
N LEU A 318 12.24 20.62 15.66
CA LEU A 318 11.02 20.36 16.44
C LEU A 318 11.35 19.86 17.85
N LYS A 319 12.25 18.88 17.98
CA LYS A 319 12.70 18.38 19.30
C LYS A 319 13.28 19.50 20.16
N LYS A 320 14.11 20.39 19.60
CA LYS A 320 14.66 21.55 20.32
C LYS A 320 13.56 22.52 20.77
N LYS A 321 12.56 22.80 19.92
CA LYS A 321 11.42 23.66 20.25
C LYS A 321 10.55 23.05 21.35
N LEU A 322 10.29 21.73 21.29
CA LEU A 322 9.52 21.03 22.31
C LEU A 322 10.17 21.08 23.69
N VAL A 323 11.49 20.85 23.77
CA VAL A 323 12.25 20.94 25.02
C VAL A 323 12.19 22.36 25.59
N LYS A 324 12.25 23.39 24.72
CA LYS A 324 12.15 24.81 25.11
C LYS A 324 10.72 25.30 25.35
N ASN A 325 9.71 24.42 25.22
CA ASN A 325 8.29 24.78 25.33
C ASN A 325 7.83 25.85 24.30
N GLN A 326 8.45 25.86 23.11
CA GLN A 326 8.24 26.81 22.00
C GLN A 326 7.44 26.19 20.84
N PHE A 327 6.67 25.12 21.09
CA PHE A 327 5.78 24.52 20.11
C PHE A 327 4.61 25.47 19.82
N ASP A 328 4.45 25.85 18.55
CA ASP A 328 3.48 26.84 18.06
C ASP A 328 2.52 26.26 16.99
N PHE A 329 1.59 27.07 16.48
CA PHE A 329 0.66 26.64 15.44
C PHE A 329 1.32 26.42 14.07
N ASN A 330 2.48 27.01 13.78
CA ASN A 330 3.22 26.71 12.56
C ASN A 330 3.81 25.31 12.64
N ASP A 331 4.32 24.90 13.79
CA ASP A 331 4.78 23.53 14.03
C ASP A 331 3.63 22.54 13.95
N PHE A 332 2.47 22.90 14.50
CA PHE A 332 1.27 22.04 14.48
C PHE A 332 0.75 21.81 13.06
N ILE A 333 0.68 22.84 12.21
CA ILE A 333 0.26 22.70 10.81
C ILE A 333 1.29 21.93 9.99
N SER A 334 2.58 22.10 10.25
CA SER A 334 3.65 21.31 9.62
C SER A 334 3.50 19.82 9.93
N GLN A 335 3.19 19.47 11.19
CA GLN A 335 2.89 18.07 11.56
C GLN A 335 1.67 17.50 10.83
N ILE A 336 0.59 18.28 10.71
CA ILE A 336 -0.59 17.87 9.94
C ILE A 336 -0.22 17.62 8.47
N GLN A 337 0.58 18.50 7.88
CA GLN A 337 1.04 18.36 6.49
C GLN A 337 1.93 17.13 6.29
N GLN A 338 2.81 16.83 7.25
CA GLN A 338 3.62 15.60 7.23
C GLN A 338 2.73 14.35 7.29
N ILE A 339 1.74 14.31 8.17
CA ILE A 339 0.77 13.20 8.26
C ILE A 339 0.02 13.03 6.94
N LYS A 340 -0.42 14.13 6.32
CA LYS A 340 -1.09 14.11 5.01
C LYS A 340 -0.19 13.55 3.89
N LYS A 341 1.11 13.85 3.94
CA LYS A 341 2.09 13.31 2.98
C LYS A 341 2.30 11.79 3.15
N MET A 342 2.16 11.26 4.36
CA MET A 342 2.30 9.82 4.62
C MET A 342 1.18 8.97 4.00
N GLY A 343 0.09 9.57 3.53
CA GLY A 343 -1.02 8.89 2.87
C GLY A 343 -2.37 9.04 3.59
N ASN A 344 -3.32 8.17 3.28
CA ASN A 344 -4.64 8.18 3.90
C ASN A 344 -4.55 7.76 5.38
N LEU A 345 -5.18 8.55 6.26
CA LEU A 345 -5.21 8.29 7.72
C LEU A 345 -5.78 6.91 8.07
N LYS A 346 -6.78 6.44 7.33
CA LYS A 346 -7.40 5.13 7.54
C LYS A 346 -6.40 4.01 7.25
N ASP A 347 -5.59 4.17 6.19
CA ASP A 347 -4.55 3.19 5.84
C ASP A 347 -3.43 3.19 6.89
N LEU A 348 -2.97 4.36 7.33
CA LEU A 348 -1.97 4.47 8.39
C LEU A 348 -2.45 3.85 9.71
N ALA A 349 -3.69 4.11 10.08
CA ALA A 349 -4.30 3.53 11.29
C ALA A 349 -4.44 2.01 11.19
N SER A 350 -4.71 1.47 10.01
CA SER A 350 -4.78 0.02 9.78
C SER A 350 -3.44 -0.70 9.93
N MET A 351 -2.32 0.02 9.79
CA MET A 351 -0.97 -0.52 9.99
C MET A 351 -0.60 -0.67 11.47
N ILE A 352 -1.34 -0.02 12.38
CA ILE A 352 -1.10 -0.11 13.82
C ILE A 352 -1.93 -1.27 14.40
N PRO A 353 -1.29 -2.26 15.06
CA PRO A 353 -2.01 -3.38 15.67
C PRO A 353 -3.11 -2.92 16.63
N GLY A 354 -4.34 -3.39 16.42
CA GLY A 354 -5.51 -3.09 17.26
C GLY A 354 -6.19 -1.74 17.01
N VAL A 355 -5.54 -0.75 16.40
CA VAL A 355 -6.13 0.58 16.14
C VAL A 355 -7.07 0.54 14.95
N GLY A 356 -6.75 -0.22 13.89
CA GLY A 356 -7.60 -0.37 12.71
C GLY A 356 -9.03 -0.81 13.06
N LYS A 357 -9.18 -1.65 14.08
CA LYS A 357 -10.50 -2.09 14.58
C LYS A 357 -11.28 -1.01 15.30
N MET A 358 -10.62 -0.19 16.10
CA MET A 358 -11.26 0.92 16.83
C MET A 358 -11.79 1.99 15.86
N LEU A 359 -11.13 2.16 14.72
CA LEU A 359 -11.50 3.15 13.70
C LEU A 359 -12.35 2.57 12.57
N LYS A 360 -12.67 1.28 12.59
CA LYS A 360 -13.46 0.61 11.54
C LYS A 360 -14.84 1.25 11.32
N ASN A 361 -15.47 1.73 12.39
CA ASN A 361 -16.79 2.37 12.36
C ASN A 361 -16.72 3.91 12.38
N VAL A 362 -15.51 4.49 12.30
CA VAL A 362 -15.30 5.92 12.24
C VAL A 362 -15.05 6.29 10.80
N ASP A 363 -15.98 7.01 10.21
CA ASP A 363 -15.76 7.62 8.92
C ASP A 363 -14.80 8.80 9.12
N ILE A 364 -13.57 8.64 8.67
CA ILE A 364 -12.54 9.68 8.70
C ILE A 364 -12.50 10.28 7.30
N PRO A 365 -13.13 11.44 7.08
CA PRO A 365 -13.08 12.10 5.78
C PRO A 365 -11.63 12.41 5.40
N ASP A 366 -11.30 12.33 4.12
CA ASP A 366 -9.97 12.70 3.61
C ASP A 366 -9.60 14.15 3.89
N ASP A 367 -10.62 14.98 4.15
CA ASP A 367 -10.48 16.39 4.48
C ASP A 367 -10.63 16.73 5.97
N VAL A 368 -10.45 15.75 6.86
CA VAL A 368 -10.59 15.90 8.33
C VAL A 368 -9.76 17.07 8.89
N PHE A 369 -8.66 17.38 8.26
CA PHE A 369 -7.79 18.51 8.65
C PHE A 369 -8.15 19.84 7.99
N LYS A 370 -9.05 19.85 7.00
CA LYS A 370 -9.38 21.05 6.22
C LYS A 370 -9.89 22.18 7.09
N GLN A 371 -10.77 21.86 8.04
CA GLN A 371 -11.30 22.83 8.99
C GLN A 371 -10.18 23.38 9.91
N THR A 372 -9.30 22.51 10.40
CA THR A 372 -8.14 22.89 11.22
C THR A 372 -7.19 23.82 10.45
N GLU A 373 -6.89 23.48 9.20
CA GLU A 373 -6.03 24.29 8.31
C GLU A 373 -6.68 25.68 8.03
N ALA A 374 -7.99 25.73 7.80
CA ALA A 374 -8.70 26.98 7.58
C ALA A 374 -8.65 27.89 8.82
N ILE A 375 -8.84 27.31 10.02
CA ILE A 375 -8.75 28.08 11.29
C ILE A 375 -7.34 28.63 11.48
N ILE A 376 -6.29 27.80 11.33
CA ILE A 376 -4.91 28.24 11.49
C ILE A 376 -4.51 29.27 10.42
N SER A 377 -4.95 29.09 9.18
CA SER A 377 -4.71 30.03 8.08
C SER A 377 -5.32 31.40 8.33
N SER A 378 -6.44 31.47 9.08
CA SER A 378 -7.12 32.71 9.48
C SER A 378 -6.46 33.41 10.67
N MET A 379 -5.45 32.79 11.30
CA MET A 379 -4.65 33.43 12.34
C MET A 379 -3.56 34.32 11.71
N THR A 380 -3.23 35.43 12.36
CA THR A 380 -2.07 36.24 12.00
C THR A 380 -0.76 35.49 12.33
N PRO A 381 0.39 35.83 11.71
CA PRO A 381 1.67 35.23 12.06
C PRO A 381 1.97 35.28 13.57
N ALA A 382 1.75 36.42 14.22
CA ALA A 382 1.95 36.58 15.66
C ALA A 382 1.03 35.65 16.50
N GLU A 383 -0.20 35.42 16.06
CA GLU A 383 -1.12 34.50 16.76
C GLU A 383 -0.73 33.03 16.59
N ARG A 384 -0.10 32.69 15.46
CA ARG A 384 0.43 31.33 15.25
C ARG A 384 1.67 31.05 16.10
N GLU A 385 2.55 32.06 16.23
CA GLU A 385 3.77 31.95 17.03
C GLU A 385 3.50 32.04 18.54
N HIS A 386 2.49 32.86 18.93
CA HIS A 386 2.12 33.14 20.31
C HIS A 386 0.65 32.82 20.60
N PRO A 387 0.28 31.53 20.71
CA PRO A 387 -1.11 31.13 20.95
C PRO A 387 -1.76 31.75 22.17
N GLU A 388 -0.97 32.14 23.16
CA GLU A 388 -1.41 32.77 24.42
C GLU A 388 -2.05 34.14 24.22
N ILE A 389 -1.79 34.85 23.13
CA ILE A 389 -2.40 36.15 22.84
C ILE A 389 -3.83 36.02 22.28
N ILE A 390 -4.30 34.81 21.96
CA ILE A 390 -5.59 34.57 21.33
C ILE A 390 -6.73 34.67 22.36
N ASN A 391 -7.23 35.88 22.55
CA ASN A 391 -8.37 36.18 23.42
C ASN A 391 -9.75 35.96 22.72
N ALA A 392 -10.85 36.18 23.40
CA ALA A 392 -12.20 35.93 22.90
C ALA A 392 -12.50 36.70 21.60
N ARG A 393 -12.13 37.98 21.48
CA ARG A 393 -12.34 38.79 20.28
C ARG A 393 -11.54 38.26 19.08
N ARG A 394 -10.33 37.79 19.31
CA ARG A 394 -9.49 37.17 18.27
C ARG A 394 -10.05 35.84 17.81
N ARG A 395 -10.56 35.01 18.74
CA ARG A 395 -11.25 33.76 18.40
C ARG A 395 -12.48 34.00 17.52
N GLU A 396 -13.28 35.02 17.82
CA GLU A 396 -14.44 35.40 17.01
C GLU A 396 -14.02 35.81 15.58
N ARG A 397 -13.00 36.64 15.45
CA ARG A 397 -12.45 37.05 14.16
C ARG A 397 -11.91 35.86 13.37
N ILE A 398 -11.18 34.95 14.03
CA ILE A 398 -10.63 33.73 13.42
C ILE A 398 -11.77 32.82 12.96
N ALA A 399 -12.81 32.61 13.77
CA ALA A 399 -13.98 31.83 13.40
C ALA A 399 -14.68 32.39 12.15
N LYS A 400 -14.90 33.72 12.11
CA LYS A 400 -15.49 34.40 10.96
C LYS A 400 -14.63 34.29 9.71
N GLY A 401 -13.30 34.44 9.85
CA GLY A 401 -12.35 34.38 8.73
C GLY A 401 -12.20 32.97 8.15
N SER A 402 -12.32 31.94 8.96
CA SER A 402 -12.21 30.53 8.56
C SER A 402 -13.54 29.92 8.10
N GLY A 403 -14.67 30.64 8.23
CA GLY A 403 -15.99 30.08 7.95
C GLY A 403 -16.42 28.98 8.94
N THR A 404 -15.85 29.01 10.17
CA THR A 404 -16.15 28.03 11.23
C THR A 404 -16.84 28.68 12.42
N THR A 405 -17.17 27.90 13.45
CA THR A 405 -17.82 28.42 14.66
C THR A 405 -16.80 28.70 15.77
N MET A 406 -17.20 29.55 16.74
CA MET A 406 -16.42 29.77 17.97
C MET A 406 -16.14 28.46 18.72
N ALA A 407 -17.07 27.51 18.68
CA ALA A 407 -16.91 26.20 19.30
C ALA A 407 -15.78 25.40 18.64
N ASP A 408 -15.67 25.49 17.31
CA ASP A 408 -14.60 24.80 16.55
C ASP A 408 -13.23 25.39 16.86
N VAL A 409 -13.10 26.73 16.92
CA VAL A 409 -11.86 27.40 17.33
C VAL A 409 -11.48 27.02 18.74
N ASN A 410 -12.42 26.99 19.69
CA ASN A 410 -12.16 26.58 21.06
C ASN A 410 -11.71 25.10 21.15
N ARG A 411 -12.31 24.24 20.35
CA ARG A 411 -11.95 22.82 20.24
C ARG A 411 -10.52 22.68 19.74
N LEU A 412 -10.15 23.41 18.71
CA LEU A 412 -8.78 23.41 18.18
C LEU A 412 -7.76 23.91 19.20
N MET A 413 -8.05 25.00 19.91
CA MET A 413 -7.19 25.52 20.97
C MET A 413 -6.93 24.46 22.06
N LYS A 414 -7.99 23.76 22.47
CA LYS A 414 -7.87 22.65 23.44
C LYS A 414 -7.03 21.49 22.90
N GLN A 415 -7.29 21.06 21.66
CA GLN A 415 -6.53 19.98 21.02
C GLN A 415 -5.05 20.35 20.89
N PHE A 416 -4.74 21.60 20.54
CA PHE A 416 -3.39 22.11 20.47
C PHE A 416 -2.68 22.04 21.85
N GLU A 417 -3.33 22.50 22.91
CA GLU A 417 -2.78 22.42 24.28
C GLU A 417 -2.55 20.98 24.74
N ASP A 418 -3.48 20.08 24.47
CA ASP A 418 -3.37 18.66 24.81
C ASP A 418 -2.21 17.99 24.03
N THR A 419 -2.09 18.29 22.73
CA THR A 419 -0.98 17.82 21.89
C THR A 419 0.37 18.34 22.41
N ARG A 420 0.45 19.63 22.76
CA ARG A 420 1.66 20.26 23.31
C ARG A 420 2.09 19.59 24.62
N LYS A 421 1.14 19.28 25.53
CA LYS A 421 1.42 18.56 26.78
C LYS A 421 1.93 17.13 26.51
N MET A 422 1.27 16.40 25.61
CA MET A 422 1.67 15.05 25.25
C MET A 422 3.07 15.02 24.64
N MET A 423 3.35 15.88 23.68
CA MET A 423 4.66 15.97 23.02
C MET A 423 5.78 16.35 24.00
N LYS A 424 5.51 17.23 24.96
CA LYS A 424 6.48 17.57 26.03
C LYS A 424 6.81 16.35 26.90
N THR A 425 5.82 15.53 27.21
CA THR A 425 6.02 14.29 27.99
C THR A 425 6.89 13.29 27.22
N VAL A 426 6.65 13.16 25.92
CA VAL A 426 7.44 12.28 25.02
C VAL A 426 8.88 12.79 24.89
N ALA A 427 9.08 14.09 24.65
CA ALA A 427 10.40 14.70 24.50
C ALA A 427 11.23 14.67 25.79
N GLY A 428 10.59 14.67 26.97
CA GLY A 428 11.22 14.59 28.27
C GLY A 428 11.67 13.19 28.73
N GLY A 429 11.51 12.16 27.89
CA GLY A 429 11.96 10.79 28.20
C GLY A 429 11.13 10.04 29.26
N ASN A 430 10.04 10.60 29.76
CA ASN A 430 9.14 9.98 30.73
C ASN A 430 7.95 9.26 30.08
N LEU A 431 8.22 8.36 29.14
CA LEU A 431 7.22 7.40 28.66
C LEU A 431 6.98 6.30 29.71
N LYS A 432 6.23 6.59 30.74
CA LYS A 432 5.42 5.54 31.36
C LYS A 432 4.28 5.25 30.41
N MET A 433 4.37 4.12 29.67
CA MET A 433 3.20 3.58 28.95
C MET A 433 2.01 3.60 29.93
N PRO A 434 0.85 4.13 29.52
CA PRO A 434 -0.35 4.01 30.33
C PRO A 434 -0.58 2.53 30.58
N LYS A 435 -0.53 2.09 31.83
CA LYS A 435 -1.04 0.78 32.23
C LYS A 435 -2.49 0.74 31.75
N MET A 436 -2.80 -0.15 30.80
CA MET A 436 -4.19 -0.48 30.52
C MET A 436 -4.87 -0.81 31.86
N PRO A 437 -6.07 -0.29 32.14
CA PRO A 437 -6.80 -0.63 33.34
C PRO A 437 -7.15 -2.12 33.24
N GLY A 438 -6.31 -2.94 33.87
CA GLY A 438 -6.60 -4.30 34.21
C GLY A 438 -7.45 -4.26 35.46
N GLY A 439 -8.75 -4.31 35.29
CA GLY A 439 -9.64 -4.31 36.44
C GLY A 439 -11.09 -4.47 36.03
N MET A 440 -11.47 -5.70 35.69
CA MET A 440 -12.78 -6.27 35.93
C MET A 440 -12.77 -7.76 35.56
N MET A 441 -12.15 -8.55 36.44
CA MET A 441 -12.48 -9.95 36.65
C MET A 441 -12.31 -10.28 38.12
N ARG A 442 -13.34 -10.03 38.87
CA ARG A 442 -13.69 -10.71 40.14
C ARG A 442 -15.21 -10.61 40.30
N ARG A 443 -15.90 -11.59 39.90
CA ARG A 443 -16.87 -12.52 40.50
C ARG A 443 -17.65 -13.23 39.42
#